data_f024b5bbc892e25bf6f60d2f619b4c70
#
_entry.id   f024b5bbc892e25bf6f60d2f619b4c70
#
_cell.length_a   1.000
_cell.length_b   1.000
_cell.length_c   1.000
_cell.angle_alpha   90.00
_cell.angle_beta   90.00
_cell.angle_gamma   90.00
#
_symmetry.space_group_name_H-M   'P 1'
#
loop_
_entity.id
_entity.type
_entity.pdbx_description
1 polymer ?
#
loop_
_entity_poly.entity_id
_entity_poly.type
_entity_poly.pdbx_seq_one_letter_code
_entity_poly.pdbx_strand_id
1 'polypeptide(L)'
;VLVHPYAGVLSAYGMGLARITAMREAQFDGPLSDLTEARVRLTEMAADARADVEEQGGQEIAETHNLHLRYDGSQQTLKTAAVSIEAAKAEFEERHKARFGFTSPDREILIDMVSVEVTGSSGADARAQMESGDGAPTAHVPFYAHGTWQDIPIYDRATLDPATPVSGPAI
;
A
#
# COMPACT_ATOMS: atom_id res chain seq x y z
N VAL A 1 0.04 -26.25 7.88
CA VAL A 1 1.12 -25.50 7.19
C VAL A 1 0.51 -24.82 5.98
N LEU A 2 0.67 -23.50 5.87
CA LEU A 2 0.23 -22.73 4.70
C LEU A 2 1.41 -22.63 3.72
N VAL A 3 1.22 -23.14 2.51
CA VAL A 3 2.23 -23.04 1.44
C VAL A 3 1.60 -22.32 0.25
N HIS A 4 2.16 -21.15 -0.08
CA HIS A 4 1.69 -20.39 -1.24
C HIS A 4 2.09 -21.08 -2.56
N PRO A 5 1.21 -21.09 -3.60
CA PRO A 5 1.53 -21.71 -4.90
C PRO A 5 2.86 -21.24 -5.49
N TYR A 6 3.18 -19.96 -5.30
CA TYR A 6 4.41 -19.33 -5.80
C TYR A 6 5.49 -19.18 -4.74
N ALA A 7 5.56 -20.07 -3.72
CA ALA A 7 6.50 -19.95 -2.60
C ALA A 7 7.96 -19.74 -3.05
N GLY A 8 8.40 -20.37 -4.15
CA GLY A 8 9.75 -20.22 -4.69
C GLY A 8 10.01 -18.89 -5.43
N VAL A 9 8.96 -18.14 -5.81
CA VAL A 9 9.03 -16.89 -6.57
C VAL A 9 8.16 -15.79 -5.96
N LEU A 10 7.89 -15.89 -4.66
CA LEU A 10 6.94 -15.02 -3.97
C LEU A 10 7.32 -13.53 -4.05
N SER A 11 8.61 -13.22 -4.04
CA SER A 11 9.08 -11.84 -4.21
C SER A 11 8.79 -11.29 -5.60
N ALA A 12 9.02 -12.06 -6.65
CA ALA A 12 8.70 -11.66 -8.02
C ALA A 12 7.19 -11.53 -8.22
N TYR A 13 6.42 -12.44 -7.63
CA TYR A 13 4.96 -12.35 -7.60
C TYR A 13 4.48 -11.09 -6.89
N GLY A 14 5.02 -10.77 -5.72
CA GLY A 14 4.70 -9.56 -4.97
C GLY A 14 5.07 -8.27 -5.73
N MET A 15 6.19 -8.25 -6.45
CA MET A 15 6.57 -7.12 -7.31
C MET A 15 5.57 -6.93 -8.46
N GLY A 16 5.05 -8.02 -9.06
CA GLY A 16 4.02 -7.94 -10.09
C GLY A 16 2.67 -7.38 -9.58
N LEU A 17 2.39 -7.52 -8.28
CA LEU A 17 1.19 -7.00 -7.63
C LEU A 17 1.38 -5.59 -7.04
N ALA A 18 2.61 -5.08 -7.00
CA ALA A 18 2.90 -3.78 -6.42
C ALA A 18 2.17 -2.68 -7.22
N ARG A 19 1.68 -1.68 -6.50
CA ARG A 19 1.08 -0.50 -7.13
C ARG A 19 2.19 0.33 -7.78
N ILE A 20 1.91 0.85 -8.95
CA ILE A 20 2.73 1.87 -9.59
C ILE A 20 2.46 3.18 -8.87
N THR A 21 3.51 3.87 -8.43
CA THR A 21 3.37 5.10 -7.66
C THR A 21 4.30 6.17 -8.18
N ALA A 22 3.76 7.37 -8.43
CA ALA A 22 4.53 8.57 -8.72
C ALA A 22 4.24 9.62 -7.62
N MET A 23 5.28 10.25 -7.12
CA MET A 23 5.18 11.30 -6.10
C MET A 23 5.81 12.59 -6.63
N ARG A 24 5.20 13.71 -6.29
CA ARG A 24 5.72 15.06 -6.56
C ARG A 24 5.63 15.90 -5.29
N GLU A 25 6.65 16.69 -5.06
CA GLU A 25 6.73 17.61 -3.93
C GLU A 25 7.23 18.95 -4.40
N ALA A 26 6.73 20.02 -3.82
CA ALA A 26 7.17 21.38 -4.11
C ALA A 26 7.06 22.27 -2.88
N GLN A 27 8.11 23.09 -2.65
CA GLN A 27 8.09 24.16 -1.66
C GLN A 27 6.99 25.17 -2.00
N PHE A 28 6.28 25.67 -0.98
CA PHE A 28 5.21 26.64 -1.16
C PHE A 28 5.48 27.94 -0.36
N ASP A 29 5.79 27.82 0.93
CA ASP A 29 6.14 28.92 1.84
C ASP A 29 5.10 30.05 1.89
N GLY A 30 3.84 29.73 2.05
CA GLY A 30 2.73 30.68 2.11
C GLY A 30 1.77 30.42 3.25
N PRO A 31 0.90 31.39 3.61
CA PRO A 31 -0.11 31.21 4.63
C PRO A 31 -1.17 30.18 4.19
N LEU A 32 -1.84 29.54 5.16
CA LEU A 32 -2.91 28.58 4.87
C LEU A 32 -4.09 29.21 4.11
N SER A 33 -4.26 30.55 4.19
CA SER A 33 -5.24 31.28 3.38
C SER A 33 -5.03 31.12 1.87
N ASP A 34 -3.81 30.84 1.43
CA ASP A 34 -3.44 30.70 0.01
C ASP A 34 -3.70 29.28 -0.51
N LEU A 35 -4.55 28.52 0.19
CA LEU A 35 -4.92 27.16 -0.19
C LEU A 35 -5.41 27.07 -1.65
N THR A 36 -6.06 28.09 -2.18
CA THR A 36 -6.51 28.10 -3.59
C THR A 36 -5.33 28.03 -4.55
N GLU A 37 -4.27 28.80 -4.29
CA GLU A 37 -3.04 28.78 -5.09
C GLU A 37 -2.30 27.45 -4.92
N ALA A 38 -2.19 26.98 -3.68
CA ALA A 38 -1.63 25.65 -3.39
C ALA A 38 -2.34 24.53 -4.15
N ARG A 39 -3.67 24.59 -4.27
CA ARG A 39 -4.46 23.63 -5.04
C ARG A 39 -4.21 23.67 -6.54
N VAL A 40 -4.03 24.86 -7.13
CA VAL A 40 -3.64 24.97 -8.54
C VAL A 40 -2.34 24.21 -8.77
N ARG A 41 -1.34 24.48 -7.93
CA ARG A 41 -0.05 23.78 -8.01
C ARG A 41 -0.15 22.28 -7.80
N LEU A 42 -0.95 21.84 -6.83
CA LEU A 42 -1.23 20.40 -6.60
C LEU A 42 -1.87 19.74 -7.82
N THR A 43 -2.78 20.45 -8.51
CA THR A 43 -3.44 19.92 -9.73
C THR A 43 -2.46 19.76 -10.88
N GLU A 44 -1.55 20.72 -11.09
CA GLU A 44 -0.51 20.63 -12.11
C GLU A 44 0.45 19.47 -11.82
N MET A 45 0.88 19.33 -10.56
CA MET A 45 1.75 18.24 -10.12
C MET A 45 1.07 16.88 -10.22
N ALA A 46 -0.25 16.82 -9.96
CA ALA A 46 -1.03 15.59 -10.09
C ALA A 46 -1.13 15.14 -11.55
N ALA A 47 -1.34 16.08 -12.48
CA ALA A 47 -1.38 15.79 -13.91
C ALA A 47 -0.05 15.19 -14.41
N ASP A 48 1.06 15.75 -13.98
CA ASP A 48 2.41 15.28 -14.31
C ASP A 48 2.69 13.87 -13.72
N ALA A 49 2.38 13.67 -12.44
CA ALA A 49 2.54 12.37 -11.78
C ALA A 49 1.59 11.30 -12.36
N ARG A 50 0.38 11.69 -12.76
CA ARG A 50 -0.57 10.81 -13.42
C ARG A 50 -0.03 10.31 -14.77
N ALA A 51 0.54 11.20 -15.58
CA ALA A 51 1.14 10.83 -16.85
C ALA A 51 2.23 9.75 -16.69
N ASP A 52 3.08 9.87 -15.66
CA ASP A 52 4.10 8.86 -15.35
C ASP A 52 3.50 7.51 -14.97
N VAL A 53 2.41 7.50 -14.18
CA VAL A 53 1.73 6.26 -13.78
C VAL A 53 1.05 5.61 -14.98
N GLU A 54 0.42 6.40 -15.86
CA GLU A 54 -0.23 5.93 -17.09
C GLU A 54 0.80 5.37 -18.10
N GLU A 55 1.94 6.05 -18.27
CA GLU A 55 3.03 5.58 -19.13
C GLU A 55 3.58 4.22 -18.68
N GLN A 56 3.61 3.98 -17.37
CA GLN A 56 3.99 2.70 -16.80
C GLN A 56 2.89 1.63 -16.83
N GLY A 57 1.73 1.94 -17.41
CA GLY A 57 0.59 1.02 -17.52
C GLY A 57 -0.31 0.93 -16.28
N GLY A 58 -0.23 1.92 -15.39
CA GLY A 58 -1.08 1.99 -14.20
C GLY A 58 -2.55 2.12 -14.55
N GLN A 59 -3.39 1.33 -13.88
CA GLN A 59 -4.84 1.34 -13.99
C GLN A 59 -5.49 1.74 -12.66
N GLU A 60 -6.79 2.05 -12.67
CA GLU A 60 -7.53 2.42 -11.44
C GLU A 60 -6.78 3.48 -10.61
N ILE A 61 -6.46 4.60 -11.25
CA ILE A 61 -5.61 5.64 -10.68
C ILE A 61 -6.31 6.34 -9.51
N ALA A 62 -5.63 6.43 -8.39
CA ALA A 62 -6.02 7.20 -7.23
C ALA A 62 -4.99 8.30 -6.96
N GLU A 63 -5.47 9.47 -6.54
CA GLU A 63 -4.66 10.64 -6.21
C GLU A 63 -4.85 11.04 -4.75
N THR A 64 -3.75 11.44 -4.12
CA THR A 64 -3.76 11.99 -2.78
C THR A 64 -3.01 13.32 -2.77
N HIS A 65 -3.71 14.39 -2.41
CA HIS A 65 -3.18 15.74 -2.33
C HIS A 65 -2.96 16.12 -0.88
N ASN A 66 -1.75 16.54 -0.55
CA ASN A 66 -1.38 16.85 0.82
C ASN A 66 -0.74 18.23 0.95
N LEU A 67 -0.99 18.85 2.10
CA LEU A 67 -0.29 20.02 2.59
C LEU A 67 0.67 19.60 3.70
N HIS A 68 1.82 20.20 3.75
CA HIS A 68 2.73 20.09 4.88
C HIS A 68 2.65 21.42 5.64
N LEU A 69 1.94 21.39 6.77
CA LEU A 69 1.63 22.59 7.55
C LEU A 69 2.57 22.72 8.74
N ARG A 70 2.89 23.95 9.08
CA ARG A 70 3.64 24.32 10.28
C ARG A 70 3.09 25.59 10.91
N TYR A 71 3.32 25.80 12.18
CA TYR A 71 3.15 27.12 12.76
C TYR A 71 4.27 28.07 12.32
N ASP A 72 3.96 29.35 12.15
CA ASP A 72 4.98 30.35 11.91
C ASP A 72 6.07 30.33 13.00
N GLY A 73 7.34 30.43 12.57
CA GLY A 73 8.49 30.27 13.46
C GLY A 73 8.80 28.84 13.93
N SER A 74 8.07 27.82 13.46
CA SER A 74 8.38 26.41 13.69
C SER A 74 8.99 25.79 12.43
N GLN A 75 9.91 24.84 12.62
CA GLN A 75 10.45 24.03 11.51
C GLN A 75 9.80 22.64 11.42
N GLN A 76 8.85 22.36 12.32
CA GLN A 76 8.21 21.02 12.35
C GLN A 76 6.94 21.05 11.52
N THR A 77 6.95 20.32 10.45
CA THR A 77 5.81 20.16 9.54
C THR A 77 4.98 18.93 9.89
N LEU A 78 3.67 19.03 9.67
CA LEU A 78 2.74 17.91 9.74
C LEU A 78 1.94 17.83 8.43
N LYS A 79 1.83 16.64 7.89
CA LYS A 79 1.10 16.35 6.67
C LYS A 79 -0.41 16.31 6.95
N THR A 80 -1.19 17.05 6.17
CA THR A 80 -2.66 17.08 6.22
C THR A 80 -3.26 16.97 4.83
N ALA A 81 -4.54 16.61 4.73
CA ALA A 81 -5.23 16.56 3.44
C ALA A 81 -5.57 17.97 2.94
N ALA A 82 -5.47 18.22 1.63
CA ALA A 82 -5.77 19.50 0.99
C ALA A 82 -7.28 19.67 0.70
N VAL A 83 -8.14 19.54 1.72
CA VAL A 83 -9.61 19.55 1.55
C VAL A 83 -10.21 20.95 1.62
N SER A 84 -10.13 21.62 2.77
CA SER A 84 -10.52 23.02 2.98
C SER A 84 -9.61 23.65 4.02
N ILE A 85 -9.63 24.98 4.15
CA ILE A 85 -8.84 25.69 5.15
C ILE A 85 -9.23 25.21 6.56
N GLU A 86 -10.53 25.12 6.85
CA GLU A 86 -11.06 24.73 8.16
C GLU A 86 -10.69 23.28 8.48
N ALA A 87 -10.85 22.37 7.52
CA ALA A 87 -10.54 20.95 7.69
C ALA A 87 -9.03 20.73 7.86
N ALA A 88 -8.20 21.36 7.04
CA ALA A 88 -6.74 21.26 7.12
C ALA A 88 -6.22 21.84 8.45
N LYS A 89 -6.78 22.98 8.92
CA LYS A 89 -6.46 23.56 10.23
C LYS A 89 -6.82 22.61 11.37
N ALA A 90 -8.05 22.08 11.37
CA ALA A 90 -8.53 21.19 12.42
C ALA A 90 -7.67 19.90 12.49
N GLU A 91 -7.40 19.29 11.34
CA GLU A 91 -6.53 18.10 11.25
C GLU A 91 -5.10 18.39 11.74
N PHE A 92 -4.56 19.55 11.35
CA PHE A 92 -3.23 19.97 11.78
C PHE A 92 -3.16 20.16 13.30
N GLU A 93 -4.12 20.88 13.90
CA GLU A 93 -4.17 21.14 15.34
C GLU A 93 -4.35 19.84 16.14
N GLU A 94 -5.19 18.92 15.67
CA GLU A 94 -5.37 17.60 16.27
C GLU A 94 -4.06 16.78 16.24
N ARG A 95 -3.44 16.68 15.09
CA ARG A 95 -2.16 15.96 14.91
C ARG A 95 -1.03 16.60 15.72
N HIS A 96 -0.99 17.95 15.76
CA HIS A 96 0.02 18.68 16.52
C HIS A 96 -0.15 18.43 18.02
N LYS A 97 -1.38 18.47 18.53
CA LYS A 97 -1.68 18.17 19.93
C LYS A 97 -1.35 16.71 20.27
N ALA A 98 -1.69 15.78 19.39
CA ALA A 98 -1.38 14.35 19.60
C ALA A 98 0.13 14.09 19.66
N ARG A 99 0.91 14.78 18.82
CA ARG A 99 2.37 14.57 18.70
C ARG A 99 3.18 15.36 19.72
N PHE A 100 2.79 16.59 20.04
CA PHE A 100 3.57 17.54 20.84
C PHE A 100 2.89 17.92 22.17
N GLY A 101 1.63 17.56 22.37
CA GLY A 101 0.88 17.82 23.61
C GLY A 101 0.20 19.18 23.69
N PHE A 102 0.39 20.08 22.71
CA PHE A 102 -0.16 21.43 22.72
C PHE A 102 -0.57 21.91 21.32
N THR A 103 -1.32 23.02 21.27
CA THR A 103 -1.59 23.81 20.06
C THR A 103 -1.21 25.26 20.32
N SER A 104 -1.01 26.04 19.25
CA SER A 104 -0.64 27.45 19.31
C SER A 104 -1.64 28.31 18.54
N PRO A 105 -2.84 28.59 19.11
CA PRO A 105 -3.93 29.28 18.39
C PRO A 105 -3.58 30.71 17.97
N ASP A 106 -2.62 31.35 18.65
CA ASP A 106 -2.17 32.72 18.35
C ASP A 106 -1.11 32.80 17.24
N ARG A 107 -0.67 31.63 16.72
CA ARG A 107 0.30 31.57 15.63
C ARG A 107 -0.38 31.28 14.32
N GLU A 108 0.09 31.93 13.27
CA GLU A 108 -0.33 31.64 11.90
C GLU A 108 0.10 30.23 11.49
N ILE A 109 -0.75 29.56 10.71
CA ILE A 109 -0.43 28.27 10.09
C ILE A 109 0.02 28.55 8.66
N LEU A 110 1.20 28.06 8.33
CA LEU A 110 1.81 28.19 7.01
C LEU A 110 1.79 26.85 6.28
N ILE A 111 1.61 26.91 4.97
CA ILE A 111 1.87 25.79 4.06
C ILE A 111 3.37 25.86 3.73
N ASP A 112 4.15 24.96 4.26
CA ASP A 112 5.59 24.85 4.01
C ASP A 112 5.84 24.20 2.65
N MET A 113 5.18 23.11 2.37
CA MET A 113 5.33 22.32 1.16
C MET A 113 3.99 21.70 0.74
N VAL A 114 3.84 21.41 -0.53
CA VAL A 114 2.73 20.65 -1.09
C VAL A 114 3.24 19.36 -1.69
N SER A 115 2.47 18.27 -1.57
CA SER A 115 2.84 16.99 -2.18
C SER A 115 1.63 16.27 -2.77
N VAL A 116 1.87 15.58 -3.87
CA VAL A 116 0.90 14.72 -4.54
C VAL A 116 1.48 13.31 -4.64
N GLU A 117 0.65 12.34 -4.35
CA GLU A 117 0.92 10.93 -4.58
C GLU A 117 -0.15 10.38 -5.52
N VAL A 118 0.28 9.83 -6.65
CA VAL A 118 -0.59 9.18 -7.63
C VAL A 118 -0.24 7.70 -7.66
N THR A 119 -1.23 6.85 -7.47
CA THR A 119 -1.05 5.39 -7.46
C THR A 119 -1.97 4.73 -8.47
N GLY A 120 -1.45 3.74 -9.19
CA GLY A 120 -2.22 2.91 -10.10
C GLY A 120 -2.04 1.42 -9.78
N SER A 121 -3.04 0.59 -10.07
CA SER A 121 -2.88 -0.86 -10.04
C SER A 121 -2.06 -1.32 -11.26
N SER A 122 -1.25 -2.37 -11.09
CA SER A 122 -0.50 -2.96 -12.20
C SER A 122 -1.37 -3.80 -13.15
N GLY A 123 -2.68 -3.93 -12.86
CA GLY A 123 -3.59 -4.79 -13.60
C GLY A 123 -3.36 -6.30 -13.40
N ALA A 124 -2.36 -6.68 -12.60
CA ALA A 124 -2.12 -8.08 -12.27
C ALA A 124 -3.17 -8.59 -11.27
N ASP A 125 -3.81 -9.71 -11.57
CA ASP A 125 -4.75 -10.34 -10.64
C ASP A 125 -3.97 -11.06 -9.52
N ALA A 126 -4.28 -10.69 -8.28
CA ALA A 126 -3.69 -11.28 -7.07
C ALA A 126 -4.16 -12.72 -6.82
N ARG A 127 -5.18 -13.19 -7.51
CA ARG A 127 -5.74 -14.51 -7.31
C ARG A 127 -4.94 -15.55 -8.07
N ALA A 128 -4.09 -16.31 -7.36
CA ALA A 128 -3.69 -17.62 -7.85
C ALA A 128 -4.96 -18.44 -8.10
N GLN A 129 -5.26 -18.75 -9.35
CA GLN A 129 -6.32 -19.69 -9.66
C GLN A 129 -5.86 -21.06 -9.15
N MET A 130 -6.43 -21.49 -8.05
CA MET A 130 -6.28 -22.86 -7.62
C MET A 130 -7.34 -23.69 -8.36
N GLU A 131 -6.91 -24.52 -9.29
CA GLU A 131 -7.78 -25.55 -9.84
C GLU A 131 -8.05 -26.56 -8.71
N SER A 132 -9.30 -26.71 -8.30
CA SER A 132 -9.68 -27.72 -7.35
C SER A 132 -9.76 -29.07 -8.08
N GLY A 133 -8.91 -30.00 -7.70
CA GLY A 133 -8.98 -31.39 -8.12
C GLY A 133 -9.72 -32.28 -7.11
N ASP A 134 -9.66 -33.56 -7.32
CA ASP A 134 -10.30 -34.56 -6.45
C ASP A 134 -9.55 -34.82 -5.14
N GLY A 135 -8.38 -34.22 -4.95
CA GLY A 135 -7.56 -34.33 -3.75
C GLY A 135 -7.04 -35.75 -3.49
N ALA A 136 -7.06 -36.61 -4.49
CA ALA A 136 -6.56 -37.98 -4.35
C ALA A 136 -5.02 -38.02 -4.38
N PRO A 137 -4.38 -38.94 -3.62
CA PRO A 137 -2.95 -39.13 -3.69
C PRO A 137 -2.52 -39.64 -5.08
N THR A 138 -1.47 -39.02 -5.63
CA THR A 138 -0.90 -39.40 -6.95
C THR A 138 0.05 -40.61 -6.87
N ALA A 139 0.65 -40.83 -5.71
CA ALA A 139 1.56 -41.95 -5.44
C ALA A 139 1.72 -42.18 -3.93
N HIS A 140 2.39 -43.26 -3.57
CA HIS A 140 2.84 -43.56 -2.21
C HIS A 140 4.33 -43.84 -2.21
N VAL A 141 5.04 -43.39 -1.17
CA VAL A 141 6.49 -43.58 -1.04
C VAL A 141 6.87 -43.98 0.39
N PRO A 142 7.90 -44.83 0.55
CA PRO A 142 8.43 -45.16 1.87
C PRO A 142 9.13 -43.92 2.44
N PHE A 143 8.76 -43.50 3.63
CA PHE A 143 9.31 -42.37 4.35
C PHE A 143 9.65 -42.76 5.79
N TYR A 144 10.87 -42.41 6.23
CA TYR A 144 11.30 -42.67 7.60
C TYR A 144 10.98 -41.50 8.52
N ALA A 145 10.07 -41.70 9.47
CA ALA A 145 9.72 -40.73 10.48
C ALA A 145 9.41 -41.38 11.83
N HIS A 146 9.70 -40.67 12.90
CA HIS A 146 9.44 -41.14 14.28
C HIS A 146 10.03 -42.52 14.61
N GLY A 147 11.18 -42.87 14.03
CA GLY A 147 11.87 -44.13 14.28
C GLY A 147 11.35 -45.33 13.46
N THR A 148 10.43 -45.16 12.55
CA THR A 148 9.82 -46.22 11.72
C THR A 148 9.69 -45.80 10.26
N TRP A 149 9.72 -46.83 9.37
CA TRP A 149 9.35 -46.66 7.98
C TRP A 149 7.83 -46.68 7.86
N GLN A 150 7.29 -45.68 7.13
CA GLN A 150 5.87 -45.51 6.85
C GLN A 150 5.66 -45.36 5.36
N ASP A 151 4.58 -45.84 4.83
CA ASP A 151 4.16 -45.62 3.45
C ASP A 151 3.27 -44.38 3.44
N ILE A 152 3.76 -43.28 2.87
CA ILE A 152 3.05 -42.01 2.90
C ILE A 152 2.56 -41.56 1.53
N PRO A 153 1.36 -40.94 1.46
CA PRO A 153 0.81 -40.45 0.21
C PRO A 153 1.54 -39.20 -0.27
N ILE A 154 1.69 -39.10 -1.59
CA ILE A 154 2.11 -37.88 -2.32
C ILE A 154 0.87 -37.30 -2.98
N TYR A 155 0.69 -35.99 -2.80
CA TYR A 155 -0.40 -35.25 -3.40
C TYR A 155 0.15 -34.18 -4.39
N ASP A 156 -0.56 -34.02 -5.48
CA ASP A 156 -0.35 -32.82 -6.30
C ASP A 156 -1.07 -31.63 -5.61
N ARG A 157 -0.29 -30.66 -5.17
CA ARG A 157 -0.82 -29.47 -4.50
C ARG A 157 -1.85 -28.71 -5.33
N ALA A 158 -1.73 -28.71 -6.67
CA ALA A 158 -2.67 -28.03 -7.55
C ALA A 158 -4.07 -28.65 -7.50
N THR A 159 -4.18 -29.90 -7.09
CA THR A 159 -5.46 -30.64 -7.02
C THR A 159 -6.06 -30.71 -5.60
N LEU A 160 -5.34 -30.17 -4.59
CA LEU A 160 -5.83 -30.18 -3.20
C LEU A 160 -6.89 -29.10 -2.98
N ASP A 161 -7.99 -29.47 -2.34
CA ASP A 161 -8.98 -28.51 -1.85
C ASP A 161 -8.49 -27.90 -0.54
N PRO A 162 -8.33 -26.56 -0.45
CA PRO A 162 -7.89 -25.89 0.78
C PRO A 162 -8.83 -26.10 1.98
N ALA A 163 -10.09 -26.46 1.74
CA ALA A 163 -11.08 -26.72 2.78
C ALA A 163 -11.01 -28.16 3.33
N THR A 164 -10.31 -29.06 2.63
CA THR A 164 -10.22 -30.46 3.00
C THR A 164 -8.90 -30.79 3.70
N PRO A 165 -8.91 -31.14 5.01
CA PRO A 165 -7.67 -31.46 5.71
C PRO A 165 -7.06 -32.78 5.17
N VAL A 166 -5.75 -32.74 4.92
CA VAL A 166 -4.96 -33.93 4.60
C VAL A 166 -4.32 -34.46 5.88
N SER A 167 -4.52 -35.74 6.17
CA SER A 167 -3.89 -36.40 7.33
C SER A 167 -2.41 -36.65 7.06
N GLY A 168 -1.53 -36.23 7.97
CA GLY A 168 -0.09 -36.46 7.87
C GLY A 168 0.35 -37.80 8.51
N PRO A 169 1.59 -38.25 8.22
CA PRO A 169 2.53 -37.64 7.32
C PRO A 169 2.15 -37.79 5.84
N ALA A 170 2.35 -36.75 5.04
CA ALA A 170 2.07 -36.71 3.60
C ALA A 170 3.07 -35.75 2.91
N ILE A 171 3.31 -35.89 1.63
CA ILE A 171 4.15 -35.05 0.78
C ILE A 171 3.29 -34.36 -0.27
#